data_1ec98c84c471ae979c1b72ae36840d4b
#
_entry.id   1ec98c84c471ae979c1b72ae36840d4b
#
_cell.length_a   1.000
_cell.length_b   1.000
_cell.length_c   1.000
_cell.angle_alpha   90.00
_cell.angle_beta   90.00
_cell.angle_gamma   90.00
#
_symmetry.space_group_name_H-M   'P 1'
#
loop_
_entity.id
_entity.type
_entity.pdbx_description
1 polymer ?
#
loop_
_entity_poly.entity_id
_entity_poly.type
_entity_poly.pdbx_seq_one_letter_code
_entity_poly.pdbx_strand_id
1 'polypeptide(L)'
;AFLKTIGFEKKPNGCFIDDVDVDYSRLRTPLTKEDQLIPQQLLAISVMDQALVDAGFSKGGKVAVLVGLGTELELYRHRERLSLREQAKPDIDEKKLAEATDYVNNAGTSTSYVSFIGNLVATRLSSMWGFTGPSFTITEGENSSLRCLEVAKGLLASGEIDAAVIGGVDLNGSAESFYVKSKQTKLSSSDKPCAAFEHRSDGLFIGEGAGAIVLKRAAEVNG
;
A
#
# COMPACT_ATOMS: atom_id res chain seq x y z
N ALA A 1 -17.91 -7.84 -15.92
CA ALA A 1 -18.19 -9.28 -15.79
C ALA A 1 -17.80 -9.79 -14.40
N PHE A 2 -16.55 -9.64 -13.96
CA PHE A 2 -16.04 -10.19 -12.69
C PHE A 2 -16.83 -9.72 -11.45
N LEU A 3 -17.15 -8.42 -11.34
CA LEU A 3 -17.92 -7.91 -10.21
C LEU A 3 -19.27 -8.63 -10.03
N LYS A 4 -19.94 -8.98 -11.13
CA LYS A 4 -21.20 -9.74 -11.08
C LYS A 4 -21.01 -11.16 -10.55
N THR A 5 -19.91 -11.83 -10.90
CA THR A 5 -19.64 -13.18 -10.38
C THR A 5 -19.39 -13.22 -8.88
N ILE A 6 -18.92 -12.11 -8.30
CA ILE A 6 -18.72 -11.95 -6.86
C ILE A 6 -19.88 -11.24 -6.14
N GLY A 7 -21.02 -11.05 -6.83
CA GLY A 7 -22.27 -10.56 -6.25
C GLY A 7 -22.49 -9.05 -6.31
N PHE A 8 -21.72 -8.32 -7.13
CA PHE A 8 -21.94 -6.88 -7.33
C PHE A 8 -22.58 -6.61 -8.69
N GLU A 9 -23.75 -6.01 -8.70
CA GLU A 9 -24.42 -5.55 -9.93
C GLU A 9 -23.65 -4.41 -10.63
N LYS A 10 -23.08 -3.52 -9.84
CA LYS A 10 -22.25 -2.39 -10.28
C LYS A 10 -21.02 -2.24 -9.36
N LYS A 11 -20.02 -1.48 -9.82
CA LYS A 11 -18.90 -1.07 -8.96
C LYS A 11 -19.46 -0.32 -7.73
N PRO A 12 -19.06 -0.67 -6.50
CA PRO A 12 -19.42 0.11 -5.32
C PRO A 12 -18.98 1.56 -5.46
N ASN A 13 -19.76 2.47 -4.92
CA ASN A 13 -19.39 3.87 -4.88
C ASN A 13 -18.26 4.08 -3.86
N GLY A 14 -17.36 5.02 -4.16
CA GLY A 14 -16.21 5.27 -3.31
C GLY A 14 -15.41 6.49 -3.79
N CYS A 15 -14.41 6.86 -3.01
CA CYS A 15 -13.43 7.89 -3.38
C CYS A 15 -12.13 7.18 -3.80
N PHE A 16 -11.85 7.17 -5.08
CA PHE A 16 -10.70 6.48 -5.66
C PHE A 16 -9.68 7.45 -6.21
N ILE A 17 -8.41 7.03 -6.18
CA ILE A 17 -7.30 7.78 -6.77
C ILE A 17 -7.18 7.33 -8.23
N ASP A 18 -7.37 8.26 -9.15
CA ASP A 18 -7.32 7.95 -10.59
C ASP A 18 -5.88 7.90 -11.11
N ASP A 19 -5.00 8.75 -10.58
CA ASP A 19 -3.60 8.84 -11.01
C ASP A 19 -2.70 9.33 -9.87
N VAL A 20 -1.45 8.90 -9.87
CA VAL A 20 -0.43 9.30 -8.91
C VAL A 20 0.86 9.63 -9.66
N ASP A 21 1.27 10.88 -9.60
CA ASP A 21 2.57 11.29 -10.11
C ASP A 21 3.65 11.01 -9.07
N VAL A 22 4.65 10.21 -9.42
CA VAL A 22 5.75 9.83 -8.55
C VAL A 22 7.08 10.18 -9.20
N ASP A 23 7.87 11.00 -8.53
CA ASP A 23 9.23 11.31 -8.98
C ASP A 23 10.19 10.15 -8.73
N TYR A 24 10.35 9.30 -9.73
CA TYR A 24 11.26 8.15 -9.69
C TYR A 24 12.74 8.55 -9.64
N SER A 25 13.10 9.78 -10.01
CA SER A 25 14.49 10.23 -10.02
C SER A 25 15.11 10.24 -8.61
N ARG A 26 14.28 10.34 -7.58
CA ARG A 26 14.70 10.34 -6.19
C ARG A 26 14.97 8.93 -5.63
N LEU A 27 14.50 7.89 -6.29
CA LEU A 27 14.79 6.51 -5.89
C LEU A 27 16.28 6.22 -6.13
N ARG A 28 17.00 5.85 -5.07
CA ARG A 28 18.43 5.57 -5.13
C ARG A 28 18.77 4.35 -5.99
N THR A 29 17.85 3.41 -6.06
CA THR A 29 17.94 2.27 -6.96
C THR A 29 17.08 2.59 -8.19
N PRO A 30 17.69 2.78 -9.37
CA PRO A 30 16.92 3.00 -10.59
C PRO A 30 15.95 1.85 -10.81
N LEU A 31 14.71 2.20 -11.13
CA LEU A 31 13.74 1.21 -11.54
C LEU A 31 14.10 0.75 -12.95
N THR A 32 14.16 -0.55 -13.14
CA THR A 32 14.20 -1.12 -14.48
C THR A 32 12.77 -1.17 -15.06
N LYS A 33 12.62 -1.27 -16.37
CA LYS A 33 11.30 -1.42 -17.01
C LYS A 33 10.55 -2.68 -16.55
N GLU A 34 11.25 -3.58 -15.90
CA GLU A 34 10.78 -4.87 -15.42
C GLU A 34 10.35 -4.81 -13.93
N ASP A 35 10.73 -3.74 -13.21
CA ASP A 35 10.30 -3.52 -11.84
C ASP A 35 8.85 -3.05 -11.83
N GLN A 36 7.95 -4.01 -11.69
CA GLN A 36 6.54 -3.70 -11.43
C GLN A 36 6.41 -3.20 -10.00
N LEU A 37 6.47 -1.89 -9.82
CA LEU A 37 6.20 -1.31 -8.52
C LEU A 37 4.71 -1.35 -8.23
N ILE A 38 4.39 -1.81 -7.04
CA ILE A 38 3.04 -1.88 -6.55
C ILE A 38 2.57 -0.43 -6.26
N PRO A 39 1.43 0.02 -6.83
CA PRO A 39 0.94 1.39 -6.67
C PRO A 39 0.86 1.83 -5.21
N GLN A 40 0.45 0.94 -4.31
CA GLN A 40 0.39 1.18 -2.87
C GLN A 40 1.76 1.54 -2.28
N GLN A 41 2.83 0.84 -2.68
CA GLN A 41 4.19 1.13 -2.21
C GLN A 41 4.70 2.47 -2.76
N LEU A 42 4.39 2.76 -4.04
CA LEU A 42 4.78 4.03 -4.66
C LEU A 42 4.12 5.22 -3.97
N LEU A 43 2.83 5.12 -3.73
CA LEU A 43 2.08 6.18 -3.07
C LEU A 43 2.59 6.40 -1.63
N ALA A 44 2.86 5.31 -0.89
CA ALA A 44 3.44 5.40 0.45
C ALA A 44 4.80 6.11 0.44
N ILE A 45 5.71 5.75 -0.47
CA ILE A 45 7.02 6.40 -0.61
C ILE A 45 6.84 7.88 -0.93
N SER A 46 5.96 8.22 -1.87
CA SER A 46 5.73 9.61 -2.30
C SER A 46 5.26 10.49 -1.13
N VAL A 47 4.24 10.08 -0.40
CA VAL A 47 3.70 10.89 0.71
C VAL A 47 4.69 11.01 1.88
N MET A 48 5.46 9.96 2.16
CA MET A 48 6.46 9.99 3.21
C MET A 48 7.67 10.85 2.83
N ASP A 49 8.09 10.80 1.56
CA ASP A 49 9.15 11.67 1.04
C ASP A 49 8.74 13.14 1.12
N GLN A 50 7.52 13.46 0.71
CA GLN A 50 6.95 14.81 0.83
C GLN A 50 6.89 15.29 2.28
N ALA A 51 6.45 14.43 3.20
CA ALA A 51 6.39 14.77 4.63
C ALA A 51 7.78 15.06 5.22
N LEU A 52 8.82 14.33 4.82
CA LEU A 52 10.19 14.60 5.23
C LEU A 52 10.73 15.92 4.66
N VAL A 53 10.40 16.23 3.42
CA VAL A 53 10.75 17.51 2.79
C VAL A 53 10.05 18.66 3.51
N ASP A 54 8.75 18.54 3.75
CA ASP A 54 7.94 19.54 4.44
C ASP A 54 8.43 19.79 5.87
N ALA A 55 8.84 18.73 6.58
CA ALA A 55 9.42 18.81 7.90
C ALA A 55 10.89 19.35 7.92
N GLY A 56 11.45 19.72 6.78
CA GLY A 56 12.81 20.24 6.67
C GLY A 56 13.91 19.24 7.01
N PHE A 57 13.67 17.95 6.80
CA PHE A 57 14.67 16.92 7.11
C PHE A 57 15.86 16.96 6.16
N SER A 58 17.04 16.75 6.72
CA SER A 58 18.27 16.49 5.96
C SER A 58 18.53 14.99 5.84
N LYS A 59 19.31 14.60 4.83
CA LYS A 59 19.72 13.20 4.66
C LYS A 59 20.56 12.71 5.83
N GLY A 60 20.40 11.43 6.17
CA GLY A 60 21.11 10.79 7.27
C GLY A 60 20.39 10.88 8.62
N GLY A 61 21.03 10.36 9.67
CA GLY A 61 20.50 10.39 11.04
C GLY A 61 19.78 9.13 11.46
N LYS A 62 19.53 9.03 12.76
CA LYS A 62 18.83 7.90 13.38
C LYS A 62 17.29 8.07 13.26
N VAL A 63 16.81 8.00 12.05
CA VAL A 63 15.37 8.15 11.76
C VAL A 63 14.75 6.79 11.48
N ALA A 64 13.68 6.46 12.20
CA ALA A 64 12.89 5.27 11.89
C ALA A 64 11.95 5.53 10.71
N VAL A 65 11.78 4.51 9.86
CA VAL A 65 10.80 4.50 8.77
C VAL A 65 9.79 3.39 9.04
N LEU A 66 8.59 3.77 9.42
CA LEU A 66 7.52 2.84 9.80
C LEU A 66 6.35 3.00 8.84
N VAL A 67 5.90 1.90 8.24
CA VAL A 67 4.81 1.95 7.26
C VAL A 67 3.67 1.03 7.69
N GLY A 68 2.51 1.62 7.90
CA GLY A 68 1.25 0.89 8.04
C GLY A 68 0.79 0.44 6.66
N LEU A 69 0.90 -0.85 6.39
CA LEU A 69 0.60 -1.43 5.09
C LEU A 69 -0.35 -2.60 5.24
N GLY A 70 -1.44 -2.58 4.48
CA GLY A 70 -2.36 -3.69 4.39
C GLY A 70 -1.80 -4.87 3.59
N THR A 71 -2.59 -5.93 3.47
CA THR A 71 -2.24 -7.07 2.62
C THR A 71 -2.32 -6.67 1.16
N GLU A 72 -1.24 -6.90 0.41
CA GLU A 72 -1.21 -6.72 -1.03
C GLU A 72 -2.05 -7.77 -1.74
N LEU A 73 -3.22 -7.38 -2.21
CA LEU A 73 -4.12 -8.31 -2.88
C LEU A 73 -3.67 -8.67 -4.30
N GLU A 74 -2.77 -7.89 -4.90
CA GLU A 74 -2.18 -8.24 -6.21
C GLU A 74 -1.36 -9.52 -6.16
N LEU A 75 -0.82 -9.89 -4.99
CA LEU A 75 -0.16 -11.18 -4.79
C LEU A 75 -1.11 -12.36 -5.09
N TYR A 76 -2.41 -12.19 -4.82
CA TYR A 76 -3.40 -13.21 -5.14
C TYR A 76 -3.57 -13.43 -6.64
N ARG A 77 -3.47 -12.38 -7.45
CA ARG A 77 -3.51 -12.51 -8.92
C ARG A 77 -2.37 -13.37 -9.44
N HIS A 78 -1.19 -13.24 -8.84
CA HIS A 78 -0.07 -14.10 -9.19
C HIS A 78 -0.33 -15.57 -8.85
N ARG A 79 -0.89 -15.84 -7.68
CA ARG A 79 -1.33 -17.17 -7.27
C ARG A 79 -2.40 -17.73 -8.22
N GLU A 80 -3.37 -16.92 -8.61
CA GLU A 80 -4.42 -17.33 -9.56
C GLU A 80 -3.83 -17.68 -10.93
N ARG A 81 -2.82 -16.98 -11.40
CA ARG A 81 -2.09 -17.33 -12.62
C ARG A 81 -1.53 -18.75 -12.57
N LEU A 82 -0.93 -19.15 -11.46
CA LEU A 82 -0.41 -20.51 -11.25
C LEU A 82 -1.57 -21.51 -11.17
N SER A 83 -2.60 -21.18 -10.41
CA SER A 83 -3.78 -22.03 -10.24
C SER A 83 -4.51 -22.30 -11.56
N LEU A 84 -4.64 -21.31 -12.44
CA LEU A 84 -5.23 -21.48 -13.77
C LEU A 84 -4.46 -22.52 -14.61
N ARG A 85 -3.14 -22.52 -14.54
CA ARG A 85 -2.31 -23.49 -15.24
C ARG A 85 -2.44 -24.91 -14.66
N GLU A 86 -2.50 -25.04 -13.34
CA GLU A 86 -2.68 -26.33 -12.68
C GLU A 86 -4.04 -26.95 -12.92
N GLN A 87 -5.08 -26.12 -13.02
CA GLN A 87 -6.47 -26.55 -13.23
C GLN A 87 -6.85 -26.67 -14.70
N ALA A 88 -5.99 -26.24 -15.59
CA ALA A 88 -6.26 -26.32 -17.02
C ALA A 88 -6.41 -27.78 -17.48
N LYS A 89 -7.43 -28.05 -18.26
CA LYS A 89 -7.61 -29.38 -18.85
C LYS A 89 -6.51 -29.68 -19.86
N PRO A 90 -6.11 -30.97 -20.00
CA PRO A 90 -5.02 -31.37 -20.90
C PRO A 90 -5.24 -31.01 -22.38
N ASP A 91 -6.47 -30.79 -22.77
CA ASP A 91 -6.91 -30.48 -24.14
C ASP A 91 -7.10 -28.97 -24.40
N ILE A 92 -6.74 -28.12 -23.43
CA ILE A 92 -6.85 -26.68 -23.62
C ILE A 92 -5.77 -26.19 -24.59
N ASP A 93 -6.15 -25.28 -25.46
CA ASP A 93 -5.23 -24.57 -26.35
C ASP A 93 -4.24 -23.75 -25.51
N GLU A 94 -2.95 -24.10 -25.61
CA GLU A 94 -1.86 -23.42 -24.91
C GLU A 94 -1.84 -21.91 -25.13
N LYS A 95 -2.19 -21.44 -26.33
CA LYS A 95 -2.27 -20.00 -26.64
C LYS A 95 -3.38 -19.34 -25.83
N LYS A 96 -4.56 -19.93 -25.78
CA LYS A 96 -5.68 -19.42 -24.99
C LYS A 96 -5.39 -19.44 -23.49
N LEU A 97 -4.70 -20.47 -23.03
CA LEU A 97 -4.27 -20.54 -21.62
C LEU A 97 -3.26 -19.44 -21.30
N ALA A 98 -2.29 -19.19 -22.19
CA ALA A 98 -1.33 -18.12 -22.03
C ALA A 98 -2.03 -16.75 -22.00
N GLU A 99 -2.94 -16.49 -22.95
CA GLU A 99 -3.72 -15.23 -22.99
C GLU A 99 -4.55 -15.04 -21.72
N ALA A 100 -5.21 -16.10 -21.21
CA ALA A 100 -5.98 -16.03 -19.98
C ALA A 100 -5.11 -15.78 -18.75
N THR A 101 -3.96 -16.45 -18.66
CA THR A 101 -3.02 -16.24 -17.55
C THR A 101 -2.39 -14.85 -17.57
N ASP A 102 -2.07 -14.32 -18.75
CA ASP A 102 -1.52 -12.96 -18.89
C ASP A 102 -2.58 -11.88 -18.64
N TYR A 103 -3.84 -12.16 -18.90
CA TYR A 103 -4.93 -11.26 -18.53
C TYR A 103 -5.09 -11.12 -17.01
N VAL A 104 -4.90 -12.21 -16.27
CA VAL A 104 -4.97 -12.18 -14.80
C VAL A 104 -3.75 -11.46 -14.20
N ASN A 105 -2.58 -11.80 -14.69
CA ASN A 105 -1.32 -11.16 -14.28
C ASN A 105 -0.25 -11.42 -15.32
N ASN A 106 0.46 -10.39 -15.78
CA ASN A 106 1.57 -10.53 -16.71
C ASN A 106 2.66 -11.46 -16.18
N ALA A 107 3.33 -12.17 -17.08
CA ALA A 107 4.51 -12.97 -16.74
C ALA A 107 5.61 -12.06 -16.21
N GLY A 108 5.70 -11.98 -14.89
CA GLY A 108 6.75 -11.21 -14.22
C GLY A 108 8.12 -11.85 -14.43
N THR A 109 9.15 -11.03 -14.44
CA THR A 109 10.53 -11.48 -14.32
C THR A 109 10.82 -11.90 -12.88
N SER A 110 11.90 -12.65 -12.64
CA SER A 110 12.29 -13.04 -11.27
C SER A 110 12.49 -11.84 -10.33
N THR A 111 12.84 -10.66 -10.87
CA THR A 111 13.01 -9.42 -10.13
C THR A 111 11.67 -8.79 -9.73
N SER A 112 10.59 -9.01 -10.46
CA SER A 112 9.27 -8.47 -10.11
C SER A 112 8.72 -9.06 -8.81
N TYR A 113 9.09 -10.29 -8.44
CA TYR A 113 8.68 -10.90 -7.17
C TYR A 113 9.21 -10.16 -5.95
N VAL A 114 10.37 -9.53 -6.05
CA VAL A 114 10.95 -8.73 -4.97
C VAL A 114 10.04 -7.56 -4.62
N SER A 115 9.33 -7.01 -5.58
CA SER A 115 8.39 -5.90 -5.36
C SER A 115 7.20 -6.28 -4.48
N PHE A 116 6.85 -7.56 -4.37
CA PHE A 116 5.77 -8.04 -3.50
C PHE A 116 6.18 -8.16 -2.02
N ILE A 117 7.45 -7.95 -1.69
CA ILE A 117 7.90 -7.93 -0.30
C ILE A 117 7.49 -6.60 0.34
N GLY A 118 6.46 -6.62 1.18
CA GLY A 118 5.88 -5.41 1.78
C GLY A 118 6.90 -4.53 2.51
N ASN A 119 7.89 -5.13 3.17
CA ASN A 119 8.92 -4.37 3.90
C ASN A 119 9.85 -3.54 3.01
N LEU A 120 9.90 -3.79 1.71
CA LEU A 120 10.78 -3.02 0.81
C LEU A 120 10.41 -1.55 0.73
N VAL A 121 9.15 -1.19 0.92
CA VAL A 121 8.73 0.22 0.92
C VAL A 121 9.47 1.02 1.99
N ALA A 122 9.55 0.49 3.21
CA ALA A 122 10.24 1.14 4.31
C ALA A 122 11.76 1.24 4.08
N THR A 123 12.37 0.14 3.61
CA THR A 123 13.82 0.12 3.34
C THR A 123 14.21 0.96 2.14
N ARG A 124 13.37 1.07 1.12
CA ARG A 124 13.60 1.98 -0.03
C ARG A 124 13.63 3.42 0.42
N LEU A 125 12.65 3.87 1.20
CA LEU A 125 12.64 5.24 1.72
C LEU A 125 13.84 5.51 2.63
N SER A 126 14.14 4.58 3.55
CA SER A 126 15.32 4.68 4.42
C SER A 126 16.60 4.83 3.61
N SER A 127 16.76 4.05 2.53
CA SER A 127 17.90 4.13 1.63
C SER A 127 17.97 5.45 0.87
N MET A 128 16.83 5.98 0.39
CA MET A 128 16.76 7.28 -0.31
C MET A 128 17.29 8.42 0.55
N TRP A 129 16.95 8.40 1.82
CA TRP A 129 17.33 9.44 2.78
C TRP A 129 18.62 9.13 3.54
N GLY A 130 19.16 7.92 3.41
CA GLY A 130 20.37 7.49 4.12
C GLY A 130 20.16 7.37 5.62
N PHE A 131 18.95 7.03 6.06
CA PHE A 131 18.62 6.84 7.47
C PHE A 131 19.24 5.57 8.04
N THR A 132 19.58 5.60 9.33
CA THR A 132 20.20 4.47 10.05
C THR A 132 19.32 3.88 11.15
N GLY A 133 18.12 4.44 11.35
CA GLY A 133 17.13 3.89 12.26
C GLY A 133 16.44 2.65 11.70
N PRO A 134 15.62 1.96 12.52
CA PRO A 134 14.86 0.81 12.08
C PRO A 134 13.86 1.19 10.98
N SER A 135 13.72 0.30 9.98
CA SER A 135 12.80 0.50 8.87
C SER A 135 12.03 -0.78 8.59
N PHE A 136 10.71 -0.76 8.79
CA PHE A 136 9.84 -1.92 8.59
C PHE A 136 8.37 -1.54 8.42
N THR A 137 7.58 -2.52 7.98
CA THR A 137 6.14 -2.40 7.85
C THR A 137 5.42 -3.06 9.01
N ILE A 138 4.26 -2.54 9.36
CA ILE A 138 3.35 -3.14 10.33
C ILE A 138 2.02 -3.39 9.64
N THR A 139 1.52 -4.62 9.77
CA THR A 139 0.23 -5.02 9.23
C THR A 139 -0.68 -5.48 10.37
N GLU A 140 -1.66 -4.64 10.68
CA GLU A 140 -2.69 -4.89 11.71
C GLU A 140 -4.06 -4.40 11.21
N GLY A 141 -4.38 -4.70 9.94
CA GLY A 141 -5.59 -4.21 9.31
C GLY A 141 -5.67 -2.68 9.34
N GLU A 142 -6.81 -2.15 9.74
CA GLU A 142 -7.07 -0.70 9.78
C GLU A 142 -6.31 0.05 10.88
N ASN A 143 -5.73 -0.68 11.86
CA ASN A 143 -4.94 -0.10 12.93
C ASN A 143 -3.44 0.01 12.62
N SER A 144 -3.01 -0.42 11.45
CA SER A 144 -1.59 -0.52 11.09
C SER A 144 -0.81 0.78 11.34
N SER A 145 -1.34 1.92 10.91
CA SER A 145 -0.68 3.23 11.09
C SER A 145 -0.67 3.68 12.56
N LEU A 146 -1.72 3.38 13.33
CA LEU A 146 -1.76 3.66 14.77
C LEU A 146 -0.74 2.82 15.54
N ARG A 147 -0.54 1.57 15.11
CA ARG A 147 0.49 0.71 15.69
C ARG A 147 1.91 1.22 15.35
N CYS A 148 2.12 1.75 14.15
CA CYS A 148 3.37 2.43 13.80
C CYS A 148 3.64 3.61 14.74
N LEU A 149 2.61 4.40 15.05
CA LEU A 149 2.70 5.54 15.97
C LEU A 149 3.11 5.09 17.38
N GLU A 150 2.51 4.01 17.88
CA GLU A 150 2.84 3.45 19.20
C GLU A 150 4.31 2.97 19.28
N VAL A 151 4.76 2.27 18.24
CA VAL A 151 6.16 1.81 18.13
C VAL A 151 7.12 3.00 18.06
N ALA A 152 6.84 4.01 17.23
CA ALA A 152 7.65 5.21 17.12
C ALA A 152 7.77 5.95 18.45
N LYS A 153 6.66 6.06 19.19
CA LYS A 153 6.66 6.66 20.54
C LYS A 153 7.61 5.92 21.48
N GLY A 154 7.62 4.58 21.46
CA GLY A 154 8.53 3.77 22.26
C GLY A 154 9.99 4.01 21.91
N LEU A 155 10.32 3.98 20.61
CA LEU A 155 11.69 4.20 20.11
C LEU A 155 12.21 5.62 20.40
N LEU A 156 11.35 6.64 20.30
CA LEU A 156 11.70 8.02 20.65
C LEU A 156 11.92 8.18 22.16
N ALA A 157 11.10 7.54 22.97
CA ALA A 157 11.20 7.61 24.44
C ALA A 157 12.46 6.89 24.96
N SER A 158 12.85 5.77 24.35
CA SER A 158 14.08 5.06 24.71
C SER A 158 15.36 5.75 24.21
N GLY A 159 15.24 6.73 23.31
CA GLY A 159 16.40 7.40 22.69
C GLY A 159 17.09 6.57 21.62
N GLU A 160 16.49 5.49 21.15
CA GLU A 160 17.03 4.66 20.07
C GLU A 160 17.02 5.40 18.73
N ILE A 161 16.07 6.32 18.54
CA ILE A 161 15.94 7.17 17.36
C ILE A 161 15.79 8.64 17.73
N ASP A 162 16.16 9.52 16.80
CA ASP A 162 16.00 10.97 16.95
C ASP A 162 14.68 11.45 16.34
N ALA A 163 14.18 10.74 15.34
CA ALA A 163 12.92 11.03 14.68
C ALA A 163 12.32 9.75 14.08
N ALA A 164 11.06 9.83 13.72
CA ALA A 164 10.37 8.78 12.96
C ALA A 164 9.52 9.40 11.85
N VAL A 165 9.55 8.81 10.67
CA VAL A 165 8.55 9.03 9.65
C VAL A 165 7.61 7.84 9.62
N ILE A 166 6.31 8.12 9.69
CA ILE A 166 5.25 7.12 9.70
C ILE A 166 4.37 7.36 8.49
N GLY A 167 4.23 6.34 7.65
CA GLY A 167 3.31 6.35 6.52
C GLY A 167 2.17 5.36 6.71
N GLY A 168 1.04 5.67 6.13
CA GLY A 168 -0.09 4.76 6.00
C GLY A 168 -0.68 4.88 4.60
N VAL A 169 -1.07 3.76 4.03
CA VAL A 169 -1.68 3.71 2.70
C VAL A 169 -2.72 2.62 2.64
N ASP A 170 -3.82 2.91 1.96
CA ASP A 170 -4.86 1.94 1.66
C ASP A 170 -5.42 2.22 0.25
N LEU A 171 -5.33 1.23 -0.63
CA LEU A 171 -5.87 1.27 -2.00
C LEU A 171 -6.91 0.16 -2.16
N ASN A 172 -8.18 0.52 -2.14
CA ASN A 172 -9.31 -0.40 -2.12
C ASN A 172 -10.11 -0.41 -3.43
N GLY A 173 -9.58 0.13 -4.51
CA GLY A 173 -10.28 0.25 -5.80
C GLY A 173 -10.37 -1.05 -6.59
N SER A 174 -9.68 -2.11 -6.18
CA SER A 174 -9.72 -3.40 -6.87
C SER A 174 -10.99 -4.19 -6.57
N ALA A 175 -11.39 -5.06 -7.49
CA ALA A 175 -12.55 -5.92 -7.30
C ALA A 175 -12.35 -6.92 -6.15
N GLU A 176 -11.11 -7.36 -5.94
CA GLU A 176 -10.71 -8.21 -4.83
C GLU A 176 -10.90 -7.51 -3.49
N SER A 177 -10.50 -6.22 -3.41
CA SER A 177 -10.71 -5.39 -2.22
C SER A 177 -12.19 -5.23 -1.89
N PHE A 178 -13.04 -4.96 -2.89
CA PHE A 178 -14.49 -4.89 -2.71
C PHE A 178 -15.05 -6.19 -2.15
N TYR A 179 -14.61 -7.33 -2.70
CA TYR A 179 -15.06 -8.64 -2.23
C TYR A 179 -14.67 -8.86 -0.77
N VAL A 180 -13.40 -8.65 -0.43
CA VAL A 180 -12.90 -8.85 0.94
C VAL A 180 -13.62 -7.92 1.93
N LYS A 181 -13.69 -6.61 1.63
CA LYS A 181 -14.38 -5.64 2.49
C LYS A 181 -15.87 -5.95 2.66
N SER A 182 -16.55 -6.41 1.60
CA SER A 182 -17.98 -6.80 1.67
C SER A 182 -18.24 -8.00 2.58
N LYS A 183 -17.24 -8.86 2.81
CA LYS A 183 -17.33 -9.97 3.75
C LYS A 183 -17.04 -9.56 5.19
N GLN A 184 -16.34 -8.47 5.38
CA GLN A 184 -15.99 -7.94 6.70
C GLN A 184 -17.04 -6.99 7.25
N THR A 185 -17.62 -6.16 6.37
CA THR A 185 -18.60 -5.14 6.75
C THR A 185 -19.58 -4.84 5.62
N LYS A 186 -20.72 -4.24 5.97
CA LYS A 186 -21.68 -3.75 4.98
C LYS A 186 -21.09 -2.55 4.24
N LEU A 187 -21.03 -2.63 2.92
CA LEU A 187 -20.66 -1.48 2.08
C LEU A 187 -21.83 -0.52 1.94
N SER A 188 -21.53 0.78 1.88
CA SER A 188 -22.51 1.82 1.65
C SER A 188 -23.12 1.70 0.25
N SER A 189 -24.42 1.91 0.17
CA SER A 189 -25.16 2.04 -1.10
C SER A 189 -25.31 3.50 -1.56
N SER A 190 -24.87 4.45 -0.75
CA SER A 190 -24.97 5.89 -1.02
C SER A 190 -24.12 6.30 -2.22
N ASP A 191 -24.64 7.23 -3.01
CA ASP A 191 -23.89 7.87 -4.11
C ASP A 191 -23.02 9.07 -3.63
N LYS A 192 -23.13 9.42 -2.35
CA LYS A 192 -22.38 10.52 -1.75
C LYS A 192 -21.54 10.03 -0.58
N PRO A 193 -20.30 10.55 -0.44
CA PRO A 193 -19.49 10.26 0.73
C PRO A 193 -20.26 10.58 2.02
N CYS A 194 -20.16 9.69 2.99
CA CYS A 194 -20.75 9.86 4.30
C CYS A 194 -19.75 9.37 5.34
N ALA A 195 -19.42 10.23 6.30
CA ALA A 195 -18.52 9.85 7.36
C ALA A 195 -19.14 8.75 8.24
N ALA A 196 -18.32 7.85 8.79
CA ALA A 196 -18.78 6.68 9.54
C ALA A 196 -19.68 7.03 10.73
N PHE A 197 -19.53 8.22 11.30
CA PHE A 197 -20.31 8.70 12.46
C PHE A 197 -21.47 9.61 12.08
N GLU A 198 -21.73 9.81 10.79
CA GLU A 198 -22.89 10.58 10.37
C GLU A 198 -24.18 9.78 10.53
N HIS A 199 -25.26 10.46 10.90
CA HIS A 199 -26.60 9.88 11.03
C HIS A 199 -27.08 9.14 9.74
N ARG A 200 -26.61 9.59 8.57
CA ARG A 200 -26.98 9.02 7.26
C ARG A 200 -26.10 7.83 6.86
N SER A 201 -25.12 7.45 7.66
CA SER A 201 -24.24 6.33 7.32
C SER A 201 -25.02 5.04 7.26
N ASP A 202 -24.98 4.37 6.10
CA ASP A 202 -25.64 3.09 5.84
C ASP A 202 -24.65 1.92 5.69
N GLY A 203 -23.36 2.21 5.85
CA GLY A 203 -22.27 1.24 5.73
C GLY A 203 -20.94 1.90 5.44
N LEU A 204 -19.91 1.10 5.18
CA LEU A 204 -18.59 1.58 4.81
C LEU A 204 -18.62 2.21 3.41
N PHE A 205 -18.26 3.48 3.32
CA PHE A 205 -17.97 4.14 2.06
C PHE A 205 -16.50 3.93 1.73
N ILE A 206 -16.21 3.17 0.68
CA ILE A 206 -14.85 2.78 0.33
C ILE A 206 -14.07 4.00 -0.14
N GLY A 207 -12.81 4.11 0.31
CA GLY A 207 -11.89 5.16 -0.13
C GLY A 207 -10.48 4.62 -0.33
N GLU A 208 -9.72 5.38 -1.09
CA GLU A 208 -8.29 5.19 -1.25
C GLU A 208 -7.57 6.41 -0.72
N GLY A 209 -6.39 6.22 -0.19
CA GLY A 209 -5.58 7.31 0.29
C GLY A 209 -4.26 6.87 0.89
N ALA A 210 -3.41 7.85 1.07
CA ALA A 210 -2.19 7.72 1.83
C ALA A 210 -1.92 9.00 2.61
N GLY A 211 -1.18 8.86 3.71
CA GLY A 211 -0.75 9.99 4.51
C GLY A 211 0.53 9.66 5.25
N ALA A 212 1.26 10.70 5.62
CA ALA A 212 2.47 10.53 6.42
C ALA A 212 2.60 11.64 7.46
N ILE A 213 3.25 11.29 8.56
CA ILE A 213 3.63 12.22 9.62
C ILE A 213 5.08 12.04 10.03
N VAL A 214 5.71 13.09 10.48
CA VAL A 214 7.06 13.06 11.03
C VAL A 214 7.01 13.42 12.50
N LEU A 215 7.66 12.62 13.33
CA LEU A 215 7.69 12.78 14.78
C LEU A 215 9.11 13.03 15.27
N LYS A 216 9.23 13.92 16.23
CA LYS A 216 10.43 14.16 17.04
C LYS A 216 10.06 14.30 18.52
N ARG A 217 11.07 14.19 19.39
CA ARG A 217 10.87 14.56 20.82
C ARG A 217 10.56 16.06 20.92
N ALA A 218 9.59 16.45 21.73
CA ALA A 218 9.15 17.84 21.87
C ALA A 218 10.30 18.78 22.27
N ALA A 219 11.24 18.32 23.08
CA ALA A 219 12.43 19.11 23.46
C ALA A 219 13.38 19.43 22.31
N GLU A 220 13.26 18.77 21.17
CA GLU A 220 14.11 18.93 19.99
C GLU A 220 13.39 19.69 18.86
N VAL A 221 12.14 20.02 19.06
CA VAL A 221 11.37 20.88 18.16
C VAL A 221 11.58 22.32 18.62
N ASN A 222 12.63 22.95 18.12
CA ASN A 222 12.77 24.39 18.30
C ASN A 222 11.65 25.06 17.53
N GLY A 223 10.90 25.91 18.23
CA GLY A 223 9.86 26.72 17.64
C GLY A 223 10.39 27.74 16.64
#